data_c55778c48ac41fe9cb656f7505001752
#
_entry.id   c55778c48ac41fe9cb656f7505001752
#
_cell.length_a   1.000
_cell.length_b   1.000
_cell.length_c   1.000
_cell.angle_alpha   90.00
_cell.angle_beta   90.00
_cell.angle_gamma   90.00
#
_symmetry.space_group_name_H-M   'P 1'
#
loop_
_entity.id
_entity.type
_entity.pdbx_description
1 polymer ?
#
loop_
_entity_poly.entity_id
_entity_poly.type
_entity_poly.pdbx_seq_one_letter_code
_entity_poly.pdbx_strand_id
1 'polypeptide(L)'
;LVTTSSKWTLPPGTIVTGRWKGERYLIQRLLGQGANGVVYLVKQMKSSRLYALKMGFDTIDLQSEINVLKALQRRKRKIGSTGKRDLSYLVEVDDYSLEGKEIPFYVMRYVKGEPLRAFLAQQGSRWLNVAGYSLLQQLEGLHGLGFTFGDLKPENVLVSPYGEVELIDYGGVSENGRSVRQFTEWYDRGYWGAGGRTAEPSYDLFSFAVVCIHLLAEAPLKEVATGLPQTRSKGDLLAIVQGEASLQPYRKWLERALEGKFRSTAEARQLWREQVQKQVMQRKAKSPTPAWMMGAFTLSLLLLLCALFFTFWN
;
A
#
# COMPACT_ATOMS: atom_id res chain seq x y z
N LEU A 1 -33.74 -8.93 0.99
CA LEU A 1 -33.69 -9.49 -0.38
C LEU A 1 -32.25 -9.42 -0.83
N VAL A 2 -31.50 -10.52 -0.60
CA VAL A 2 -30.12 -10.70 -1.10
C VAL A 2 -30.25 -11.11 -2.56
N THR A 3 -30.11 -10.16 -3.47
CA THR A 3 -29.88 -10.48 -4.87
C THR A 3 -28.47 -11.03 -5.01
N THR A 4 -28.35 -12.36 -5.01
CA THR A 4 -27.17 -13.06 -5.52
C THR A 4 -27.05 -12.77 -7.01
N SER A 5 -26.45 -11.64 -7.40
CA SER A 5 -25.94 -11.52 -8.75
C SER A 5 -24.83 -12.56 -8.89
N SER A 6 -25.04 -13.57 -9.71
CA SER A 6 -24.01 -14.52 -10.10
C SER A 6 -22.84 -13.73 -10.69
N LYS A 7 -21.79 -13.54 -9.90
CA LYS A 7 -20.60 -12.82 -10.32
C LYS A 7 -19.93 -13.68 -11.40
N TRP A 8 -20.13 -13.29 -12.65
CA TRP A 8 -19.52 -13.98 -13.79
C TRP A 8 -18.00 -13.74 -13.82
N THR A 9 -17.27 -14.75 -14.22
CA THR A 9 -15.82 -14.66 -14.47
C THR A 9 -15.51 -15.27 -15.82
N LEU A 10 -14.56 -14.67 -16.53
CA LEU A 10 -14.07 -15.18 -17.80
C LEU A 10 -12.89 -16.13 -17.53
N PRO A 11 -12.86 -17.33 -18.14
CA PRO A 11 -11.77 -18.29 -17.95
C PRO A 11 -10.48 -17.83 -18.64
N PRO A 12 -9.30 -18.29 -18.15
CA PRO A 12 -8.04 -18.13 -18.87
C PRO A 12 -8.14 -18.62 -20.32
N GLY A 13 -7.48 -17.93 -21.25
CA GLY A 13 -7.57 -18.22 -22.69
C GLY A 13 -8.67 -17.43 -23.41
N THR A 14 -9.62 -16.81 -22.68
CA THR A 14 -10.62 -15.93 -23.30
C THR A 14 -9.96 -14.70 -23.91
N ILE A 15 -10.39 -14.30 -25.10
CA ILE A 15 -9.96 -13.07 -25.75
C ILE A 15 -11.04 -12.01 -25.55
N VAL A 16 -10.72 -10.95 -24.82
CA VAL A 16 -11.54 -9.75 -24.71
C VAL A 16 -11.18 -8.82 -25.85
N THR A 17 -12.14 -8.53 -26.72
CA THR A 17 -11.97 -7.59 -27.82
C THR A 17 -12.77 -6.32 -27.51
N GLY A 18 -12.09 -5.17 -27.47
CA GLY A 18 -12.74 -3.88 -27.29
C GLY A 18 -13.65 -3.55 -28.46
N ARG A 19 -14.87 -3.14 -28.17
CA ARG A 19 -15.90 -2.84 -29.18
C ARG A 19 -15.55 -1.64 -30.05
N TRP A 20 -15.01 -0.61 -29.42
CA TRP A 20 -14.79 0.69 -30.07
C TRP A 20 -13.38 0.85 -30.64
N LYS A 21 -12.37 0.31 -29.96
CA LYS A 21 -10.96 0.43 -30.38
C LYS A 21 -10.42 -0.82 -31.05
N GLY A 22 -11.12 -1.95 -30.92
CA GLY A 22 -10.73 -3.20 -31.55
C GLY A 22 -9.46 -3.85 -30.97
N GLU A 23 -8.90 -3.31 -29.86
CA GLU A 23 -7.73 -3.91 -29.22
C GLU A 23 -8.12 -5.23 -28.56
N ARG A 24 -7.19 -6.21 -28.58
CA ARG A 24 -7.46 -7.57 -28.14
C ARG A 24 -6.56 -7.95 -26.98
N TYR A 25 -7.17 -8.48 -25.92
CA TYR A 25 -6.53 -8.85 -24.67
C TYR A 25 -6.81 -10.31 -24.34
N LEU A 26 -5.77 -11.14 -24.25
CA LEU A 26 -5.85 -12.54 -23.86
C LEU A 26 -5.79 -12.66 -22.34
N ILE A 27 -6.84 -13.17 -21.71
CA ILE A 27 -6.88 -13.42 -20.27
C ILE A 27 -5.86 -14.51 -19.92
N GLN A 28 -4.92 -14.17 -19.04
CA GLN A 28 -3.93 -15.11 -18.50
C GLN A 28 -4.43 -15.78 -17.22
N ARG A 29 -4.94 -14.98 -16.29
CA ARG A 29 -5.51 -15.42 -15.01
C ARG A 29 -6.30 -14.32 -14.31
N LEU A 30 -7.11 -14.71 -13.35
CA LEU A 30 -7.76 -13.81 -12.42
C LEU A 30 -6.70 -13.21 -11.47
N LEU A 31 -6.75 -11.90 -11.24
CA LEU A 31 -5.95 -11.19 -10.22
C LEU A 31 -6.74 -10.95 -8.95
N GLY A 32 -8.03 -10.63 -9.08
CA GLY A 32 -8.91 -10.38 -7.94
C GLY A 32 -10.36 -10.19 -8.36
N GLN A 33 -11.26 -10.40 -7.42
CA GLN A 33 -12.69 -10.16 -7.56
C GLN A 33 -13.22 -9.53 -6.28
N GLY A 34 -13.98 -8.47 -6.40
CA GLY A 34 -14.55 -7.72 -5.29
C GLY A 34 -16.01 -7.33 -5.53
N ALA A 35 -16.51 -6.43 -4.71
CA ALA A 35 -17.87 -5.88 -4.84
C ALA A 35 -18.02 -5.11 -6.17
N ASN A 36 -16.99 -4.37 -6.57
CA ASN A 36 -17.03 -3.40 -7.68
C ASN A 36 -16.62 -3.98 -9.03
N GLY A 37 -16.24 -5.26 -9.10
CA GLY A 37 -15.84 -5.86 -10.38
C GLY A 37 -14.80 -6.97 -10.24
N VAL A 38 -14.28 -7.35 -11.39
CA VAL A 38 -13.29 -8.40 -11.56
C VAL A 38 -12.06 -7.86 -12.29
N VAL A 39 -10.87 -8.25 -11.82
CA VAL A 39 -9.57 -7.82 -12.38
C VAL A 39 -8.82 -9.03 -12.92
N TYR A 40 -8.37 -8.95 -14.15
CA TYR A 40 -7.60 -10.00 -14.83
C TYR A 40 -6.19 -9.54 -15.18
N LEU A 41 -5.24 -10.46 -15.10
CA LEU A 41 -3.98 -10.33 -15.82
C LEU A 41 -4.25 -10.68 -17.30
N VAL A 42 -3.93 -9.74 -18.17
CA VAL A 42 -4.13 -9.92 -19.61
C VAL A 42 -2.84 -9.65 -20.39
N LYS A 43 -2.71 -10.31 -21.53
CA LYS A 43 -1.66 -10.07 -22.51
C LYS A 43 -2.27 -9.37 -23.71
N GLN A 44 -1.81 -8.16 -24.03
CA GLN A 44 -2.22 -7.48 -25.25
C GLN A 44 -1.67 -8.23 -26.47
N MET A 45 -2.54 -8.62 -27.39
CA MET A 45 -2.16 -9.46 -28.53
C MET A 45 -1.14 -8.80 -29.45
N LYS A 46 -1.27 -7.49 -29.68
CA LYS A 46 -0.42 -6.71 -30.59
C LYS A 46 1.00 -6.49 -30.06
N SER A 47 1.16 -6.17 -28.78
CA SER A 47 2.46 -5.82 -28.20
C SER A 47 3.07 -6.91 -27.34
N SER A 48 2.32 -7.97 -27.06
CA SER A 48 2.68 -9.02 -26.09
C SER A 48 2.93 -8.54 -24.66
N ARG A 49 2.61 -7.27 -24.33
CA ARG A 49 2.76 -6.71 -22.99
C ARG A 49 1.67 -7.17 -22.06
N LEU A 50 2.02 -7.26 -20.78
CA LEU A 50 1.08 -7.60 -19.71
C LEU A 50 0.43 -6.35 -19.12
N TYR A 51 -0.89 -6.44 -18.89
CA TYR A 51 -1.71 -5.39 -18.30
C TYR A 51 -2.65 -5.99 -17.25
N ALA A 52 -3.23 -5.14 -16.42
CA ALA A 52 -4.40 -5.47 -15.62
C ALA A 52 -5.64 -4.90 -16.33
N LEU A 53 -6.66 -5.73 -16.48
CA LEU A 53 -7.94 -5.37 -17.09
C LEU A 53 -9.02 -5.52 -16.04
N LYS A 54 -9.71 -4.41 -15.71
CA LYS A 54 -10.83 -4.39 -14.74
C LYS A 54 -12.15 -4.24 -15.49
N MET A 55 -13.05 -5.18 -15.24
CA MET A 55 -14.45 -5.14 -15.67
C MET A 55 -15.33 -4.80 -14.46
N GLY A 56 -16.18 -3.78 -14.58
CA GLY A 56 -17.08 -3.38 -13.53
C GLY A 56 -18.39 -4.14 -13.54
N PHE A 57 -18.94 -4.42 -12.35
CA PHE A 57 -20.32 -4.92 -12.23
C PHE A 57 -21.32 -3.79 -12.26
N ASP A 58 -20.92 -2.59 -11.82
CA ASP A 58 -21.68 -1.36 -11.89
C ASP A 58 -20.96 -0.34 -12.78
N THR A 59 -21.70 0.18 -13.77
CA THR A 59 -21.16 1.14 -14.75
C THR A 59 -20.83 2.49 -14.10
N ILE A 60 -21.60 2.93 -13.10
CA ILE A 60 -21.43 4.23 -12.44
C ILE A 60 -20.16 4.22 -11.61
N ASP A 61 -19.95 3.15 -10.83
CA ASP A 61 -18.75 3.00 -10.00
C ASP A 61 -17.49 2.90 -10.86
N LEU A 62 -17.53 2.09 -11.94
CA LEU A 62 -16.41 1.98 -12.86
C LEU A 62 -16.09 3.31 -13.56
N GLN A 63 -17.12 4.03 -14.00
CA GLN A 63 -16.95 5.34 -14.65
C GLN A 63 -16.38 6.39 -13.68
N SER A 64 -16.78 6.35 -12.41
CA SER A 64 -16.23 7.20 -11.36
C SER A 64 -14.74 6.97 -11.19
N GLU A 65 -14.31 5.70 -11.11
CA GLU A 65 -12.91 5.32 -11.00
C GLU A 65 -12.09 5.75 -12.24
N ILE A 66 -12.62 5.53 -13.44
CA ILE A 66 -12.00 5.98 -14.69
C ILE A 66 -11.81 7.51 -14.69
N ASN A 67 -12.79 8.27 -14.22
CA ASN A 67 -12.70 9.72 -14.15
C ASN A 67 -11.61 10.20 -13.19
N VAL A 68 -11.46 9.54 -12.04
CA VAL A 68 -10.38 9.79 -11.09
C VAL A 68 -9.02 9.50 -11.73
N LEU A 69 -8.84 8.34 -12.36
CA LEU A 69 -7.60 7.97 -13.04
C LEU A 69 -7.21 8.98 -14.14
N LYS A 70 -8.20 9.42 -14.94
CA LYS A 70 -8.00 10.49 -15.95
C LYS A 70 -7.58 11.83 -15.31
N ALA A 71 -8.21 12.19 -14.19
CA ALA A 71 -7.89 13.44 -13.47
C ALA A 71 -6.47 13.40 -12.90
N LEU A 72 -6.07 12.28 -12.29
CA LEU A 72 -4.71 12.04 -11.79
C LEU A 72 -3.66 12.17 -12.91
N GLN A 73 -3.90 11.54 -14.06
CA GLN A 73 -3.01 11.63 -15.22
C GLN A 73 -2.87 13.07 -15.73
N ARG A 74 -3.98 13.82 -15.81
CA ARG A 74 -3.98 15.23 -16.26
C ARG A 74 -3.19 16.12 -15.29
N ARG A 75 -3.42 16.01 -13.97
CA ARG A 75 -2.71 16.81 -12.96
C ARG A 75 -1.21 16.49 -12.95
N LYS A 76 -0.84 15.22 -13.07
CA LYS A 76 0.55 14.78 -13.13
C LYS A 76 1.30 15.34 -14.34
N ARG A 77 0.69 15.36 -15.52
CA ARG A 77 1.25 15.96 -16.74
C ARG A 77 1.50 17.47 -16.57
N LYS A 78 0.58 18.19 -15.91
CA LYS A 78 0.71 19.64 -15.67
C LYS A 78 1.88 20.01 -14.77
N ILE A 79 2.23 19.15 -13.80
CA ILE A 79 3.33 19.40 -12.85
C ILE A 79 4.69 19.06 -13.46
N GLY A 80 4.74 18.56 -14.71
CA GLY A 80 6.01 18.26 -15.39
C GLY A 80 6.80 17.14 -14.73
N SER A 81 6.14 16.23 -14.03
CA SER A 81 6.78 15.08 -13.38
C SER A 81 7.31 14.12 -14.45
N THR A 82 8.49 14.45 -15.02
CA THR A 82 9.26 13.63 -15.97
C THR A 82 10.05 12.52 -15.29
N GLY A 83 9.60 12.07 -14.14
CA GLY A 83 10.18 10.91 -13.48
C GLY A 83 10.10 9.68 -14.40
N LYS A 84 11.21 8.94 -14.51
CA LYS A 84 11.46 7.76 -15.37
C LYS A 84 10.41 6.62 -15.32
N ARG A 85 9.37 6.72 -14.51
CA ARG A 85 8.21 5.80 -14.49
C ARG A 85 7.05 6.54 -15.13
N ASP A 86 6.80 6.21 -16.41
CA ASP A 86 5.55 6.58 -17.09
C ASP A 86 4.37 5.91 -16.35
N LEU A 87 3.84 6.66 -15.38
CA LEU A 87 2.72 6.22 -14.57
C LEU A 87 1.42 6.60 -15.28
N SER A 88 1.24 6.14 -16.50
CA SER A 88 -0.09 6.08 -17.08
C SER A 88 -0.85 4.96 -16.38
N TYR A 89 -1.54 5.33 -15.28
CA TYR A 89 -2.40 4.39 -14.56
C TYR A 89 -3.42 3.78 -15.52
N LEU A 90 -4.00 4.58 -16.40
CA LEU A 90 -5.02 4.20 -17.37
C LEU A 90 -4.43 4.12 -18.76
N VAL A 91 -4.50 2.96 -19.39
CA VAL A 91 -4.03 2.68 -20.76
C VAL A 91 -5.18 2.82 -21.74
N GLU A 92 -6.31 2.20 -21.43
CA GLU A 92 -7.46 2.12 -22.32
C GLU A 92 -8.77 2.02 -21.55
N VAL A 93 -9.84 2.50 -22.15
CA VAL A 93 -11.24 2.30 -21.72
C VAL A 93 -12.01 1.86 -22.94
N ASP A 94 -12.78 0.78 -22.82
CA ASP A 94 -13.62 0.24 -23.89
C ASP A 94 -14.77 -0.61 -23.32
N ASP A 95 -15.61 -1.15 -24.16
CA ASP A 95 -16.70 -2.07 -23.80
C ASP A 95 -16.44 -3.46 -24.42
N TYR A 96 -16.88 -4.49 -23.71
CA TYR A 96 -16.84 -5.88 -24.17
C TYR A 96 -18.26 -6.44 -24.29
N SER A 97 -18.60 -6.95 -25.47
CA SER A 97 -19.89 -7.60 -25.70
C SER A 97 -19.86 -9.05 -25.24
N LEU A 98 -20.65 -9.38 -24.22
CA LEU A 98 -20.83 -10.73 -23.70
C LEU A 98 -22.34 -11.06 -23.70
N GLU A 99 -22.75 -12.07 -24.47
CA GLU A 99 -24.14 -12.53 -24.53
C GLU A 99 -25.17 -11.40 -24.75
N GLY A 100 -24.80 -10.44 -25.62
CA GLY A 100 -25.65 -9.30 -25.95
C GLY A 100 -25.66 -8.17 -24.91
N LYS A 101 -24.87 -8.29 -23.82
CA LYS A 101 -24.67 -7.24 -22.84
C LYS A 101 -23.32 -6.55 -23.07
N GLU A 102 -23.33 -5.23 -22.98
CA GLU A 102 -22.10 -4.44 -23.02
C GLU A 102 -21.55 -4.31 -21.60
N ILE A 103 -20.32 -4.78 -21.42
CA ILE A 103 -19.61 -4.76 -20.14
C ILE A 103 -18.48 -3.76 -20.26
N PRO A 104 -18.55 -2.64 -19.55
CA PRO A 104 -17.48 -1.66 -19.58
C PRO A 104 -16.24 -2.19 -18.87
N PHE A 105 -15.08 -1.94 -19.47
CA PHE A 105 -13.79 -2.26 -18.88
C PHE A 105 -12.77 -1.15 -19.08
N TYR A 106 -11.75 -1.19 -18.27
CA TYR A 106 -10.54 -0.42 -18.53
C TYR A 106 -9.29 -1.26 -18.34
N VAL A 107 -8.24 -0.85 -19.04
CA VAL A 107 -6.92 -1.47 -18.99
C VAL A 107 -5.95 -0.51 -18.30
N MET A 108 -5.20 -1.06 -17.38
CA MET A 108 -4.19 -0.32 -16.61
C MET A 108 -2.85 -1.07 -16.59
N ARG A 109 -1.80 -0.38 -16.21
CA ARG A 109 -0.48 -0.99 -16.01
C ARG A 109 -0.58 -2.15 -15.01
N TYR A 110 -0.06 -3.31 -15.40
CA TYR A 110 0.10 -4.42 -14.44
C TYR A 110 1.24 -4.13 -13.47
N VAL A 111 0.94 -4.22 -12.18
CA VAL A 111 1.91 -4.09 -11.09
C VAL A 111 2.27 -5.48 -10.60
N LYS A 112 3.56 -5.84 -10.71
CA LYS A 112 4.07 -7.09 -10.15
C LYS A 112 4.44 -6.88 -8.69
N GLY A 113 3.72 -7.50 -7.80
CA GLY A 113 3.95 -7.41 -6.35
C GLY A 113 3.01 -8.33 -5.60
N GLU A 114 3.18 -8.42 -4.30
CA GLU A 114 2.33 -9.17 -3.39
C GLU A 114 1.57 -8.21 -2.48
N PRO A 115 0.34 -8.54 -2.05
CA PRO A 115 -0.35 -7.75 -1.03
C PRO A 115 0.50 -7.58 0.23
N LEU A 116 0.46 -6.40 0.84
CA LEU A 116 1.32 -6.04 1.97
C LEU A 116 1.32 -7.07 3.10
N ARG A 117 0.15 -7.65 3.42
CA ARG A 117 0.04 -8.71 4.44
C ARG A 117 0.83 -9.96 4.05
N ALA A 118 0.68 -10.46 2.82
CA ALA A 118 1.39 -11.64 2.33
C ALA A 118 2.91 -11.40 2.29
N PHE A 119 3.32 -10.23 1.81
CA PHE A 119 4.71 -9.82 1.78
C PHE A 119 5.35 -9.81 3.18
N LEU A 120 4.69 -9.21 4.19
CA LEU A 120 5.21 -9.18 5.56
C LEU A 120 5.21 -10.57 6.22
N ALA A 121 4.25 -11.43 5.90
CA ALA A 121 4.23 -12.81 6.40
C ALA A 121 5.43 -13.62 5.90
N GLN A 122 5.87 -13.40 4.66
CA GLN A 122 7.02 -14.09 4.05
C GLN A 122 8.35 -13.47 4.44
N GLN A 123 8.46 -12.14 4.40
CA GLN A 123 9.73 -11.42 4.57
C GLN A 123 9.99 -10.99 6.03
N GLY A 124 8.95 -11.05 6.87
CA GLY A 124 8.98 -10.62 8.27
C GLY A 124 8.50 -9.18 8.48
N SER A 125 7.94 -8.93 9.68
CA SER A 125 7.31 -7.67 10.07
C SER A 125 8.23 -6.44 9.98
N ARG A 126 9.55 -6.63 10.02
CA ARG A 126 10.54 -5.53 9.89
C ARG A 126 10.48 -4.83 8.55
N TRP A 127 10.03 -5.52 7.52
CA TRP A 127 9.86 -4.92 6.20
C TRP A 127 8.78 -3.84 6.17
N LEU A 128 7.93 -3.76 7.20
CA LEU A 128 7.01 -2.65 7.39
C LEU A 128 7.74 -1.30 7.44
N ASN A 129 8.98 -1.25 7.94
CA ASN A 129 9.80 -0.03 7.94
C ASN A 129 10.01 0.52 6.54
N VAL A 130 10.36 -0.35 5.59
CA VAL A 130 10.63 0.01 4.19
C VAL A 130 9.33 0.22 3.42
N ALA A 131 8.41 -0.74 3.50
CA ALA A 131 7.12 -0.67 2.83
C ALA A 131 6.29 0.54 3.33
N GLY A 132 6.29 0.83 4.63
CA GLY A 132 5.60 1.99 5.21
C GLY A 132 6.17 3.32 4.73
N TYR A 133 7.50 3.44 4.62
CA TYR A 133 8.12 4.63 4.04
C TYR A 133 7.73 4.83 2.57
N SER A 134 7.78 3.74 1.78
CA SER A 134 7.38 3.75 0.38
C SER A 134 5.90 4.07 0.21
N LEU A 135 5.02 3.53 1.08
CA LEU A 135 3.60 3.84 1.08
C LEU A 135 3.33 5.32 1.39
N LEU A 136 3.97 5.87 2.41
CA LEU A 136 3.85 7.30 2.73
C LEU A 136 4.34 8.19 1.59
N GLN A 137 5.34 7.76 0.82
CA GLN A 137 5.80 8.47 -0.37
C GLN A 137 4.74 8.44 -1.49
N GLN A 138 4.04 7.33 -1.70
CA GLN A 138 2.94 7.23 -2.66
C GLN A 138 1.76 8.12 -2.25
N LEU A 139 1.37 8.08 -0.97
CA LEU A 139 0.31 8.94 -0.42
C LEU A 139 0.67 10.43 -0.53
N GLU A 140 1.92 10.82 -0.22
CA GLU A 140 2.38 12.20 -0.39
C GLU A 140 2.25 12.68 -1.83
N GLY A 141 2.63 11.84 -2.80
CA GLY A 141 2.46 12.14 -4.22
C GLY A 141 0.99 12.33 -4.61
N LEU A 142 0.09 11.49 -4.08
CA LEU A 142 -1.35 11.57 -4.32
C LEU A 142 -1.96 12.83 -3.68
N HIS A 143 -1.61 13.10 -2.42
CA HIS A 143 -2.06 14.28 -1.68
C HIS A 143 -1.56 15.59 -2.32
N GLY A 144 -0.33 15.60 -2.84
CA GLY A 144 0.22 16.72 -3.60
C GLY A 144 -0.53 17.02 -4.90
N LEU A 145 -1.22 16.03 -5.45
CA LEU A 145 -2.12 16.18 -6.59
C LEU A 145 -3.54 16.63 -6.16
N GLY A 146 -3.81 16.78 -4.86
CA GLY A 146 -5.10 17.20 -4.33
C GLY A 146 -6.12 16.05 -4.24
N PHE A 147 -5.67 14.81 -4.07
CA PHE A 147 -6.52 13.64 -3.89
C PHE A 147 -6.18 12.91 -2.61
N THR A 148 -7.16 12.25 -2.02
CA THR A 148 -7.07 11.32 -0.90
C THR A 148 -7.39 9.92 -1.41
N PHE A 149 -6.64 8.89 -0.99
CA PHE A 149 -6.83 7.52 -1.45
C PHE A 149 -8.16 6.94 -0.98
N GLY A 150 -8.48 7.14 0.31
CA GLY A 150 -9.80 6.91 0.89
C GLY A 150 -10.19 5.47 1.17
N ASP A 151 -9.56 4.47 0.54
CA ASP A 151 -9.79 3.02 0.79
C ASP A 151 -8.46 2.29 1.05
N LEU A 152 -7.67 2.84 1.97
CA LEU A 152 -6.37 2.25 2.31
C LEU A 152 -6.56 1.02 3.20
N LYS A 153 -6.16 -0.13 2.67
CA LYS A 153 -6.16 -1.44 3.34
C LYS A 153 -5.02 -2.30 2.80
N PRO A 154 -4.58 -3.35 3.51
CA PRO A 154 -3.44 -4.18 3.10
C PRO A 154 -3.57 -4.78 1.70
N GLU A 155 -4.79 -5.08 1.26
CA GLU A 155 -5.11 -5.67 -0.04
C GLU A 155 -4.89 -4.69 -1.20
N ASN A 156 -5.03 -3.38 -0.95
CA ASN A 156 -4.84 -2.32 -1.94
C ASN A 156 -3.40 -1.81 -2.02
N VAL A 157 -2.48 -2.45 -1.27
CA VAL A 157 -1.06 -2.12 -1.22
C VAL A 157 -0.25 -3.29 -1.74
N LEU A 158 0.29 -3.19 -2.95
CA LEU A 158 1.21 -4.19 -3.50
C LEU A 158 2.65 -3.80 -3.19
N VAL A 159 3.43 -4.79 -2.80
CA VAL A 159 4.85 -4.61 -2.45
C VAL A 159 5.72 -5.44 -3.39
N SER A 160 6.69 -4.80 -4.02
CA SER A 160 7.71 -5.47 -4.82
C SER A 160 8.72 -6.22 -3.93
N PRO A 161 9.52 -7.15 -4.48
CA PRO A 161 10.57 -7.84 -3.72
C PRO A 161 11.57 -6.92 -3.01
N TYR A 162 11.70 -5.68 -3.46
CA TYR A 162 12.61 -4.67 -2.90
C TYR A 162 11.92 -3.71 -1.91
N GLY A 163 10.65 -3.96 -1.54
CA GLY A 163 9.89 -3.13 -0.61
C GLY A 163 9.30 -1.85 -1.22
N GLU A 164 9.38 -1.68 -2.53
CA GLU A 164 8.67 -0.59 -3.23
C GLU A 164 7.17 -0.87 -3.22
N VAL A 165 6.39 0.15 -2.86
CA VAL A 165 4.93 0.07 -2.78
C VAL A 165 4.27 0.69 -3.99
N GLU A 166 3.22 0.06 -4.46
CA GLU A 166 2.27 0.62 -5.41
C GLU A 166 0.85 0.47 -4.87
N LEU A 167 0.09 1.55 -4.94
CA LEU A 167 -1.34 1.53 -4.63
C LEU A 167 -2.13 1.01 -5.82
N ILE A 168 -3.10 0.15 -5.54
CA ILE A 168 -4.02 -0.40 -6.53
C ILE A 168 -5.47 -0.16 -6.10
N ASP A 169 -6.41 -0.29 -7.03
CA ASP A 169 -7.85 -0.06 -6.81
C ASP A 169 -8.18 1.38 -6.38
N TYR A 170 -8.29 2.24 -7.39
CA TYR A 170 -8.56 3.68 -7.21
C TYR A 170 -10.04 4.01 -7.01
N GLY A 171 -10.90 3.01 -6.76
CA GLY A 171 -12.35 3.21 -6.58
C GLY A 171 -12.74 4.10 -5.39
N GLY A 172 -11.90 4.10 -4.34
CA GLY A 172 -12.10 4.95 -3.15
C GLY A 172 -11.53 6.36 -3.26
N VAL A 173 -10.70 6.63 -4.28
CA VAL A 173 -9.99 7.91 -4.40
C VAL A 173 -10.96 9.06 -4.63
N SER A 174 -10.79 10.11 -3.84
CA SER A 174 -11.64 11.30 -3.87
C SER A 174 -10.80 12.58 -3.91
N GLU A 175 -11.30 13.63 -4.57
CA GLU A 175 -10.69 14.95 -4.46
C GLU A 175 -10.81 15.49 -3.03
N ASN A 176 -9.76 16.18 -2.57
CA ASN A 176 -9.74 16.77 -1.23
C ASN A 176 -10.97 17.68 -1.01
N GLY A 177 -11.58 17.57 0.16
CA GLY A 177 -12.80 18.29 0.53
C GLY A 177 -14.10 17.56 0.16
N ARG A 178 -14.06 16.48 -0.65
CA ARG A 178 -15.24 15.66 -0.94
C ARG A 178 -15.43 14.55 0.10
N SER A 179 -16.58 13.86 0.06
CA SER A 179 -16.80 12.67 0.89
C SER A 179 -15.96 11.50 0.42
N VAL A 180 -15.33 10.80 1.37
CA VAL A 180 -14.61 9.56 1.14
C VAL A 180 -15.61 8.42 0.97
N ARG A 181 -15.30 7.49 0.06
CA ARG A 181 -15.97 6.20 -0.12
C ARG A 181 -15.10 5.11 0.48
N GLN A 182 -15.28 4.81 1.77
CA GLN A 182 -14.56 3.74 2.43
C GLN A 182 -15.40 2.46 2.41
N PHE A 183 -14.84 1.39 1.83
CA PHE A 183 -15.53 0.10 1.70
C PHE A 183 -15.26 -0.86 2.86
N THR A 184 -14.23 -0.59 3.66
CA THR A 184 -13.86 -1.43 4.80
C THR A 184 -13.87 -0.61 6.08
N GLU A 185 -14.85 -0.85 6.94
CA GLU A 185 -15.13 -0.05 8.13
C GLU A 185 -13.93 0.10 9.08
N TRP A 186 -13.13 -0.95 9.24
CA TRP A 186 -12.00 -0.94 10.19
C TRP A 186 -10.98 0.17 9.92
N TYR A 187 -10.81 0.59 8.67
CA TYR A 187 -9.84 1.63 8.29
C TYR A 187 -10.46 3.02 8.18
N ASP A 188 -11.79 3.11 8.38
CA ASP A 188 -12.53 4.36 8.34
C ASP A 188 -12.46 5.08 9.69
N ARG A 189 -11.90 6.29 9.71
CA ARG A 189 -11.83 7.09 10.93
C ARG A 189 -13.21 7.44 11.51
N GLY A 190 -14.25 7.53 10.68
CA GLY A 190 -15.62 7.73 11.11
C GLY A 190 -16.16 6.54 11.92
N TYR A 191 -15.71 5.33 11.59
CA TYR A 191 -16.05 4.12 12.32
C TYR A 191 -15.55 4.10 13.77
N TRP A 192 -14.41 4.77 14.02
CA TRP A 192 -13.78 4.90 15.33
C TRP A 192 -14.09 6.21 16.04
N GLY A 193 -15.04 7.01 15.56
CA GLY A 193 -15.32 8.32 16.14
C GLY A 193 -14.12 9.29 16.10
N ALA A 194 -13.16 9.07 15.19
CA ALA A 194 -11.92 9.83 15.11
C ALA A 194 -12.00 11.03 14.16
N GLY A 195 -13.16 11.33 13.61
CA GLY A 195 -13.40 12.46 12.72
C GLY A 195 -14.40 12.15 11.60
N GLY A 196 -14.68 13.14 10.77
CA GLY A 196 -15.60 13.03 9.64
C GLY A 196 -14.99 12.26 8.45
N ARG A 197 -15.84 11.90 7.48
CA ARG A 197 -15.47 11.20 6.23
C ARG A 197 -15.14 12.19 5.10
N THR A 198 -14.45 13.27 5.41
CA THR A 198 -13.96 14.21 4.40
C THR A 198 -12.62 13.76 3.87
N ALA A 199 -12.45 13.78 2.55
CA ALA A 199 -11.20 13.46 1.87
C ALA A 199 -10.14 14.52 2.18
N GLU A 200 -9.12 14.13 2.91
CA GLU A 200 -7.97 14.95 3.31
C GLU A 200 -6.78 14.05 3.68
N PRO A 201 -5.54 14.55 3.62
CA PRO A 201 -4.36 13.74 3.93
C PRO A 201 -4.41 13.02 5.28
N SER A 202 -4.98 13.64 6.30
CA SER A 202 -5.12 13.06 7.64
C SER A 202 -6.00 11.81 7.66
N TYR A 203 -6.95 11.66 6.72
CA TYR A 203 -7.77 10.47 6.57
C TYR A 203 -6.93 9.24 6.22
N ASP A 204 -6.08 9.35 5.18
CA ASP A 204 -5.22 8.24 4.76
C ASP A 204 -4.13 7.93 5.80
N LEU A 205 -3.62 8.94 6.52
CA LEU A 205 -2.66 8.74 7.61
C LEU A 205 -3.29 7.98 8.77
N PHE A 206 -4.54 8.27 9.11
CA PHE A 206 -5.33 7.50 10.08
C PHE A 206 -5.50 6.05 9.62
N SER A 207 -5.96 5.86 8.38
CA SER A 207 -6.15 4.52 7.80
C SER A 207 -4.84 3.73 7.79
N PHE A 208 -3.69 4.37 7.49
CA PHE A 208 -2.38 3.72 7.55
C PHE A 208 -1.99 3.31 8.98
N ALA A 209 -2.32 4.13 9.99
CA ALA A 209 -2.10 3.72 11.38
C ALA A 209 -2.90 2.46 11.73
N VAL A 210 -4.17 2.38 11.32
CA VAL A 210 -5.00 1.18 11.53
C VAL A 210 -4.46 -0.01 10.73
N VAL A 211 -3.97 0.18 9.51
CA VAL A 211 -3.27 -0.86 8.75
C VAL A 211 -2.06 -1.41 9.53
N CYS A 212 -1.24 -0.55 10.12
CA CYS A 212 -0.10 -0.97 10.96
C CYS A 212 -0.58 -1.79 12.18
N ILE A 213 -1.63 -1.34 12.88
CA ILE A 213 -2.23 -2.07 14.00
C ILE A 213 -2.73 -3.44 13.53
N HIS A 214 -3.46 -3.49 12.42
CA HIS A 214 -3.98 -4.74 11.86
C HIS A 214 -2.88 -5.74 11.48
N LEU A 215 -1.77 -5.27 10.94
CA LEU A 215 -0.65 -6.13 10.51
C LEU A 215 0.20 -6.64 11.68
N LEU A 216 0.29 -5.90 12.78
CA LEU A 216 1.19 -6.21 13.89
C LEU A 216 0.47 -6.66 15.17
N ALA A 217 -0.82 -6.34 15.31
CA ALA A 217 -1.65 -6.60 16.48
C ALA A 217 -3.10 -6.94 16.07
N GLU A 218 -3.26 -7.93 15.19
CA GLU A 218 -4.56 -8.29 14.61
C GLU A 218 -5.59 -8.73 15.65
N ALA A 219 -5.17 -9.57 16.61
CA ALA A 219 -6.10 -10.13 17.60
C ALA A 219 -6.77 -9.06 18.47
N PRO A 220 -6.04 -8.13 19.12
CA PRO A 220 -6.67 -7.07 19.90
C PRO A 220 -7.49 -6.09 19.03
N LEU A 221 -7.04 -5.81 17.79
CA LEU A 221 -7.85 -4.99 16.88
C LEU A 221 -9.18 -5.66 16.55
N LYS A 222 -9.17 -6.96 16.25
CA LYS A 222 -10.38 -7.73 15.93
C LYS A 222 -11.34 -7.76 17.11
N GLU A 223 -10.85 -7.96 18.32
CA GLU A 223 -11.65 -7.96 19.54
C GLU A 223 -12.43 -6.65 19.70
N VAL A 224 -11.76 -5.52 19.60
CA VAL A 224 -12.39 -4.20 19.71
C VAL A 224 -13.31 -3.92 18.51
N ALA A 225 -12.89 -4.27 17.28
CA ALA A 225 -13.68 -4.03 16.08
C ALA A 225 -14.98 -4.83 16.00
N THR A 226 -15.09 -5.97 16.69
CA THR A 226 -16.32 -6.78 16.76
C THR A 226 -17.26 -6.34 17.87
N GLY A 227 -16.87 -5.45 18.77
CA GLY A 227 -17.72 -4.85 19.79
C GLY A 227 -18.89 -4.04 19.21
N LEU A 228 -19.77 -3.54 20.08
CA LEU A 228 -20.91 -2.72 19.65
C LEU A 228 -20.42 -1.39 19.02
N PRO A 229 -21.06 -0.91 17.94
CA PRO A 229 -20.65 0.34 17.28
C PRO A 229 -20.52 1.53 18.22
N GLN A 230 -21.40 1.62 19.21
CA GLN A 230 -21.45 2.73 20.18
C GLN A 230 -20.28 2.73 21.17
N THR A 231 -19.61 1.59 21.35
CA THR A 231 -18.51 1.44 22.31
C THR A 231 -17.13 1.64 21.68
N ARG A 232 -17.07 1.70 20.35
CA ARG A 232 -15.81 1.85 19.61
C ARG A 232 -15.35 3.28 19.59
N SER A 233 -14.08 3.48 19.88
CA SER A 233 -13.51 4.82 19.91
C SER A 233 -12.06 4.84 19.43
N LYS A 234 -11.59 5.99 19.08
CA LYS A 234 -10.16 6.24 18.86
C LYS A 234 -9.33 5.83 20.08
N GLY A 235 -9.89 5.95 21.31
CA GLY A 235 -9.23 5.55 22.54
C GLY A 235 -8.84 4.08 22.56
N ASP A 236 -9.66 3.20 22.00
CA ASP A 236 -9.38 1.76 21.93
C ASP A 236 -8.16 1.47 21.04
N LEU A 237 -8.06 2.15 19.90
CA LEU A 237 -6.88 2.06 19.03
C LEU A 237 -5.61 2.55 19.73
N LEU A 238 -5.71 3.65 20.48
CA LEU A 238 -4.59 4.18 21.26
C LEU A 238 -4.18 3.23 22.39
N ALA A 239 -5.14 2.57 23.06
CA ALA A 239 -4.86 1.56 24.09
C ALA A 239 -4.10 0.36 23.50
N ILE A 240 -4.51 -0.14 22.31
CA ILE A 240 -3.78 -1.20 21.60
C ILE A 240 -2.35 -0.75 21.29
N VAL A 241 -2.17 0.47 20.76
CA VAL A 241 -0.83 1.01 20.43
C VAL A 241 0.06 1.11 21.67
N GLN A 242 -0.51 1.40 22.83
CA GLN A 242 0.23 1.52 24.11
C GLN A 242 0.54 0.15 24.72
N GLY A 243 -0.39 -0.81 24.62
CA GLY A 243 -0.26 -2.13 25.24
C GLY A 243 0.59 -3.13 24.45
N GLU A 244 0.59 -3.04 23.12
CA GLU A 244 1.21 -4.04 22.26
C GLU A 244 2.71 -3.81 22.03
N ALA A 245 3.54 -4.79 22.41
CA ALA A 245 5.01 -4.72 22.27
C ALA A 245 5.44 -4.59 20.79
N SER A 246 4.73 -5.21 19.87
CA SER A 246 4.98 -5.15 18.42
C SER A 246 4.80 -3.75 17.83
N LEU A 247 3.97 -2.91 18.44
CA LEU A 247 3.65 -1.55 18.03
C LEU A 247 4.56 -0.50 18.69
N GLN A 248 5.28 -0.84 19.78
CA GLN A 248 6.13 0.11 20.51
C GLN A 248 7.16 0.82 19.61
N PRO A 249 7.81 0.14 18.63
CA PRO A 249 8.70 0.81 17.70
C PRO A 249 8.05 1.93 16.89
N TYR A 250 6.74 1.91 16.71
CA TYR A 250 5.95 2.85 15.89
C TYR A 250 5.05 3.77 16.73
N ARG A 251 5.01 3.60 18.05
CA ARG A 251 4.04 4.21 18.96
C ARG A 251 3.84 5.71 18.74
N LYS A 252 4.91 6.50 18.77
CA LYS A 252 4.83 7.97 18.64
C LYS A 252 4.24 8.41 17.31
N TRP A 253 4.55 7.68 16.24
CA TRP A 253 4.00 7.96 14.91
C TRP A 253 2.52 7.59 14.84
N LEU A 254 2.16 6.40 15.34
CA LEU A 254 0.80 5.89 15.34
C LEU A 254 -0.14 6.77 16.17
N GLU A 255 0.26 7.17 17.37
CA GLU A 255 -0.52 8.10 18.21
C GLU A 255 -0.79 9.41 17.48
N ARG A 256 0.21 10.01 16.83
CA ARG A 256 0.04 11.25 16.05
C ARG A 256 -0.89 11.08 14.86
N ALA A 257 -0.82 9.95 14.15
CA ALA A 257 -1.68 9.66 13.02
C ALA A 257 -3.14 9.47 13.44
N LEU A 258 -3.38 8.67 14.50
CA LEU A 258 -4.70 8.43 15.06
C LEU A 258 -5.37 9.70 15.60
N GLU A 259 -4.58 10.62 16.11
CA GLU A 259 -5.04 11.91 16.63
C GLU A 259 -5.14 13.03 15.58
N GLY A 260 -4.74 12.74 14.32
CA GLY A 260 -4.75 13.73 13.24
C GLY A 260 -3.75 14.88 13.44
N LYS A 261 -2.64 14.63 14.15
CA LYS A 261 -1.66 15.67 14.56
C LYS A 261 -0.54 15.91 13.55
N PHE A 262 -0.60 15.36 12.35
CA PHE A 262 0.34 15.68 11.28
C PHE A 262 -0.14 16.87 10.46
N ARG A 263 0.75 17.82 10.20
CA ARG A 263 0.47 18.99 9.35
C ARG A 263 0.43 18.62 7.86
N SER A 264 1.19 17.59 7.48
CA SER A 264 1.27 17.11 6.10
C SER A 264 1.77 15.67 6.06
N THR A 265 1.56 15.01 4.92
CA THR A 265 2.10 13.67 4.67
C THR A 265 3.62 13.68 4.55
N ALA A 266 4.22 14.79 4.09
CA ALA A 266 5.66 14.96 4.08
C ALA A 266 6.25 14.91 5.50
N GLU A 267 5.64 15.61 6.49
CA GLU A 267 6.02 15.53 7.89
C GLU A 267 5.87 14.10 8.43
N ALA A 268 4.75 13.44 8.15
CA ALA A 268 4.51 12.07 8.57
C ALA A 268 5.57 11.11 8.02
N ARG A 269 5.93 11.23 6.73
CA ARG A 269 6.97 10.43 6.08
C ARG A 269 8.36 10.69 6.67
N GLN A 270 8.69 11.94 6.95
CA GLN A 270 9.97 12.30 7.56
C GLN A 270 10.11 11.69 8.97
N LEU A 271 9.08 11.82 9.80
CA LEU A 271 9.08 11.23 11.16
C LEU A 271 9.12 9.70 11.14
N TRP A 272 8.46 9.06 10.16
CA TRP A 272 8.59 7.61 9.95
C TRP A 272 10.05 7.23 9.68
N ARG A 273 10.73 7.93 8.75
CA ARG A 273 12.14 7.70 8.42
C ARG A 273 13.06 7.86 9.64
N GLU A 274 12.89 8.94 10.41
CA GLU A 274 13.69 9.21 11.61
C GLU A 274 13.52 8.11 12.65
N GLN A 275 12.29 7.63 12.85
CA GLN A 275 11.97 6.56 13.78
C GLN A 275 12.60 5.24 13.36
N VAL A 276 12.54 4.90 12.08
CA VAL A 276 13.20 3.71 11.51
C VAL A 276 14.72 3.79 11.69
N GLN A 277 15.32 4.94 11.42
CA GLN A 277 16.76 5.13 11.61
C GLN A 277 17.17 4.95 13.08
N LYS A 278 16.41 5.47 14.04
CA LYS A 278 16.66 5.27 15.49
C LYS A 278 16.60 3.79 15.86
N GLN A 279 15.63 3.03 15.34
CA GLN A 279 15.54 1.59 15.59
C GLN A 279 16.78 0.84 15.07
N VAL A 280 17.27 1.18 13.88
CA VAL A 280 18.48 0.56 13.31
C VAL A 280 19.71 0.89 14.14
N MET A 281 19.88 2.14 14.56
CA MET A 281 21.03 2.56 15.40
C MET A 281 21.01 1.89 16.77
N GLN A 282 19.86 1.82 17.44
CA GLN A 282 19.74 1.15 18.74
C GLN A 282 20.05 -0.33 18.68
N ARG A 283 19.74 -1.01 17.56
CA ARG A 283 20.09 -2.41 17.36
C ARG A 283 21.58 -2.62 17.13
N LYS A 284 22.23 -1.75 16.34
CA LYS A 284 23.68 -1.80 16.14
C LYS A 284 24.42 -1.61 17.47
N ALA A 285 23.93 -0.72 18.32
CA ALA A 285 24.51 -0.49 19.64
C ALA A 285 24.30 -1.68 20.62
N LYS A 286 23.24 -2.47 20.41
CA LYS A 286 22.94 -3.66 21.25
C LYS A 286 23.54 -4.97 20.73
N SER A 287 24.13 -5.01 19.53
CA SER A 287 24.87 -6.18 19.07
C SER A 287 26.31 -6.03 19.56
N PRO A 288 26.73 -6.74 20.63
CA PRO A 288 28.12 -6.70 21.07
C PRO A 288 28.98 -7.28 19.95
N THR A 289 30.11 -6.65 19.68
CA THR A 289 31.16 -7.28 18.87
C THR A 289 31.44 -8.64 19.50
N PRO A 290 31.33 -9.74 18.74
CA PRO A 290 31.60 -11.07 19.33
C PRO A 290 32.95 -11.06 20.02
N ALA A 291 33.03 -11.54 21.27
CA ALA A 291 34.25 -11.50 22.08
C ALA A 291 35.45 -12.17 21.38
N TRP A 292 35.20 -13.18 20.52
CA TRP A 292 36.21 -13.80 19.70
C TRP A 292 36.85 -12.85 18.67
N MET A 293 36.12 -11.87 18.12
CA MET A 293 36.69 -10.86 17.20
C MET A 293 37.68 -9.95 17.92
N MET A 294 37.37 -9.53 19.15
CA MET A 294 38.35 -8.80 19.98
C MET A 294 39.58 -9.64 20.28
N GLY A 295 39.41 -10.94 20.61
CA GLY A 295 40.51 -11.89 20.82
C GLY A 295 41.33 -12.08 19.54
N ALA A 296 40.71 -12.25 18.40
CA ALA A 296 41.43 -12.37 17.13
C ALA A 296 42.20 -11.09 16.74
N PHE A 297 41.63 -9.93 17.01
CA PHE A 297 42.30 -8.65 16.78
C PHE A 297 43.51 -8.45 17.68
N THR A 298 43.36 -8.73 18.99
CA THR A 298 44.48 -8.64 19.95
C THR A 298 45.60 -9.65 19.61
N LEU A 299 45.28 -10.89 19.23
CA LEU A 299 46.26 -11.88 18.80
C LEU A 299 46.99 -11.44 17.52
N SER A 300 46.27 -10.90 16.53
CA SER A 300 46.85 -10.37 15.30
C SER A 300 47.81 -9.20 15.59
N LEU A 301 47.42 -8.31 16.51
CA LEU A 301 48.26 -7.17 16.91
C LEU A 301 49.55 -7.67 17.64
N LEU A 302 49.46 -8.67 18.52
CA LEU A 302 50.60 -9.25 19.19
C LEU A 302 51.55 -9.93 18.19
N LEU A 303 51.01 -10.67 17.22
CA LEU A 303 51.85 -11.30 16.17
C LEU A 303 52.55 -10.24 15.31
N LEU A 304 51.87 -9.14 14.99
CA LEU A 304 52.50 -8.02 14.26
C LEU A 304 53.66 -7.40 15.07
N LEU A 305 53.42 -7.13 16.37
CA LEU A 305 54.46 -6.59 17.25
C LEU A 305 55.65 -7.54 17.40
N CYS A 306 55.44 -8.84 17.52
CA CYS A 306 56.50 -9.84 17.52
C CYS A 306 57.29 -9.85 16.21
N ALA A 307 56.60 -9.81 15.06
CA ALA A 307 57.24 -9.75 13.76
C ALA A 307 58.11 -8.51 13.58
N LEU A 308 57.60 -7.33 14.00
CA LEU A 308 58.37 -6.08 13.99
C LEU A 308 59.59 -6.14 14.93
N PHE A 309 59.43 -6.70 16.12
CA PHE A 309 60.55 -6.87 17.06
C PHE A 309 61.68 -7.73 16.45
N PHE A 310 61.34 -8.88 15.84
CA PHE A 310 62.32 -9.73 15.18
C PHE A 310 62.97 -9.13 13.96
N THR A 311 62.27 -8.24 13.22
CA THR A 311 62.86 -7.56 12.04
C THR A 311 63.76 -6.39 12.40
N PHE A 312 63.61 -5.76 13.54
CA PHE A 312 64.42 -4.58 13.96
C PHE A 312 65.52 -4.95 14.97
N TRP A 313 65.48 -6.14 15.57
CA TRP A 313 66.50 -6.60 16.56
C TRP A 313 67.48 -7.61 16.02
N ASN A 314 67.29 -8.07 14.77
CA ASN A 314 68.26 -8.88 14.02
C ASN A 314 68.88 -8.01 12.93
#